data_615bf26a54100d731d69ca2b5419eca5
#
_entry.id   615bf26a54100d731d69ca2b5419eca5
#
_cell.length_a   1.000
_cell.length_b   1.000
_cell.length_c   1.000
_cell.angle_alpha   90.00
_cell.angle_beta   90.00
_cell.angle_gamma   90.00
#
_symmetry.space_group_name_H-M   'P 1'
#
loop_
_entity.id
_entity.type
_entity.pdbx_description
1 polymer ?
#
loop_
_entity_poly.entity_id
_entity_poly.type
_entity_poly.pdbx_seq_one_letter_code
_entity_poly.pdbx_strand_id
1 'polypeptide(L)'
;MNVKADTTDVMERLKHSIVEDLRLFDDQDRIDFLNELKSFLHEISPLAAQPVDLVEWVDVDKVEANNYNPNSVASKEMELLHTSIKHDGYTQPVVTIHDQKNDKYIIIDGFHRYFTCKNAADIRAANMGRLPVVVLQKDMNERMAATVRHNRARGSHSVNGMSNMVFKMLDNGWLDQDICNHLGMAADELLRLKHVTGFSKLFEDAEYSKSWVTRNQVMLKKKYEDDLKETDRD
;
A
#
# COMPACT_ATOMS: atom_id res chain seq x y z
N MET A 1 19.92 -38.99 -20.45
CA MET A 1 18.86 -38.61 -21.43
C MET A 1 17.76 -37.90 -20.70
N ASN A 2 17.73 -36.53 -20.72
CA ASN A 2 16.59 -35.80 -20.17
C ASN A 2 15.46 -35.88 -21.22
N VAL A 3 14.52 -36.77 -21.01
CA VAL A 3 13.26 -36.77 -21.75
C VAL A 3 12.54 -35.51 -21.27
N LYS A 4 12.53 -34.43 -22.10
CA LYS A 4 11.59 -33.33 -21.88
C LYS A 4 10.19 -33.95 -21.95
N ALA A 5 9.50 -34.00 -20.81
CA ALA A 5 8.09 -34.37 -20.79
C ALA A 5 7.37 -33.47 -21.79
N ASP A 6 6.51 -34.07 -22.60
CA ASP A 6 5.65 -33.27 -23.49
C ASP A 6 4.72 -32.43 -22.59
N THR A 7 5.04 -31.16 -22.48
CA THR A 7 4.29 -30.22 -21.64
C THR A 7 2.82 -30.13 -22.03
N THR A 8 2.48 -30.44 -23.29
CA THR A 8 1.13 -30.44 -23.81
C THR A 8 0.30 -31.56 -23.19
N ASP A 9 0.83 -32.80 -23.18
CA ASP A 9 0.11 -33.97 -22.61
C ASP A 9 -0.05 -33.85 -21.09
N VAL A 10 0.99 -33.34 -20.39
CA VAL A 10 0.89 -33.07 -18.95
C VAL A 10 -0.19 -32.04 -18.67
N MET A 11 -0.22 -30.96 -19.44
CA MET A 11 -1.18 -29.88 -19.25
C MET A 11 -2.62 -30.33 -19.53
N GLU A 12 -2.87 -31.13 -20.56
CA GLU A 12 -4.21 -31.65 -20.88
C GLU A 12 -4.74 -32.57 -19.76
N ARG A 13 -3.89 -33.42 -19.19
CA ARG A 13 -4.26 -34.26 -18.04
C ARG A 13 -4.62 -33.42 -16.81
N LEU A 14 -3.82 -32.40 -16.49
CA LEU A 14 -4.10 -31.51 -15.37
C LEU A 14 -5.41 -30.74 -15.57
N LYS A 15 -5.64 -30.19 -16.75
CA LYS A 15 -6.90 -29.50 -17.07
C LYS A 15 -8.12 -30.42 -16.89
N HIS A 16 -8.05 -31.64 -17.38
CA HIS A 16 -9.14 -32.59 -17.25
C HIS A 16 -9.46 -32.89 -15.78
N SER A 17 -8.44 -33.18 -14.98
CA SER A 17 -8.61 -33.48 -13.56
C SER A 17 -9.21 -32.29 -12.81
N ILE A 18 -8.65 -31.09 -12.99
CA ILE A 18 -9.13 -29.85 -12.32
C ILE A 18 -10.59 -29.54 -12.68
N VAL A 19 -10.97 -29.70 -13.96
CA VAL A 19 -12.35 -29.41 -14.41
C VAL A 19 -13.35 -30.40 -13.81
N GLU A 20 -13.01 -31.69 -13.72
CA GLU A 20 -13.89 -32.70 -13.11
C GLU A 20 -14.12 -32.41 -11.62
N ASP A 21 -13.05 -32.08 -10.87
CA ASP A 21 -13.16 -31.77 -9.45
C ASP A 21 -13.96 -30.47 -9.21
N LEU A 22 -13.73 -29.42 -10.03
CA LEU A 22 -14.42 -28.13 -9.90
C LEU A 22 -15.93 -28.20 -10.18
N ARG A 23 -16.43 -29.25 -10.87
CA ARG A 23 -17.86 -29.42 -11.08
C ARG A 23 -18.65 -29.76 -9.80
N LEU A 24 -17.94 -30.20 -8.76
CA LEU A 24 -18.54 -30.59 -7.48
C LEU A 24 -18.69 -29.37 -6.52
N PHE A 25 -18.06 -28.24 -6.82
CA PHE A 25 -18.04 -27.08 -5.97
C PHE A 25 -19.06 -26.03 -6.42
N ASP A 26 -19.61 -25.28 -5.46
CA ASP A 26 -20.28 -24.03 -5.75
C ASP A 26 -19.28 -22.93 -6.14
N ASP A 27 -19.76 -21.74 -6.49
CA ASP A 27 -18.88 -20.67 -6.99
C ASP A 27 -17.95 -20.12 -5.89
N GLN A 28 -18.33 -20.13 -4.61
CA GLN A 28 -17.48 -19.69 -3.51
C GLN A 28 -16.37 -20.70 -3.23
N ASP A 29 -16.72 -21.96 -3.09
CA ASP A 29 -15.76 -23.07 -2.90
C ASP A 29 -14.79 -23.16 -4.08
N ARG A 30 -15.29 -22.89 -5.28
CA ARG A 30 -14.48 -22.85 -6.50
C ARG A 30 -13.44 -21.73 -6.49
N ILE A 31 -13.80 -20.54 -5.98
CA ILE A 31 -12.85 -19.42 -5.82
C ILE A 31 -11.79 -19.80 -4.79
N ASP A 32 -12.17 -20.38 -3.66
CA ASP A 32 -11.26 -20.74 -2.59
C ASP A 32 -10.28 -21.85 -3.04
N PHE A 33 -10.77 -22.88 -3.71
CA PHE A 33 -9.93 -23.91 -4.34
C PHE A 33 -8.94 -23.32 -5.36
N LEU A 34 -9.39 -22.38 -6.19
CA LEU A 34 -8.52 -21.73 -7.17
C LEU A 34 -7.47 -20.83 -6.52
N ASN A 35 -7.75 -20.22 -5.36
CA ASN A 35 -6.75 -19.50 -4.59
C ASN A 35 -5.69 -20.45 -4.03
N GLU A 36 -6.08 -21.60 -3.46
CA GLU A 36 -5.14 -22.63 -2.99
C GLU A 36 -4.26 -23.17 -4.12
N LEU A 37 -4.86 -23.46 -5.28
CA LEU A 37 -4.10 -23.91 -6.44
C LEU A 37 -3.09 -22.87 -6.93
N LYS A 38 -3.46 -21.59 -6.96
CA LYS A 38 -2.55 -20.50 -7.30
C LYS A 38 -1.42 -20.37 -6.27
N SER A 39 -1.74 -20.50 -4.98
CA SER A 39 -0.73 -20.48 -3.92
C SER A 39 0.28 -21.61 -4.09
N PHE A 40 -0.17 -22.83 -4.33
CA PHE A 40 0.70 -23.95 -4.63
C PHE A 40 1.58 -23.71 -5.88
N LEU A 41 0.98 -23.19 -6.97
CA LEU A 41 1.74 -22.87 -8.18
C LEU A 41 2.78 -21.76 -7.94
N HIS A 42 2.46 -20.79 -7.11
CA HIS A 42 3.38 -19.73 -6.69
C HIS A 42 4.60 -20.28 -5.93
N GLU A 43 4.40 -21.25 -5.03
CA GLU A 43 5.51 -21.87 -4.27
C GLU A 43 6.58 -22.49 -5.18
N ILE A 44 6.18 -23.01 -6.34
CA ILE A 44 7.08 -23.64 -7.32
C ILE A 44 7.45 -22.71 -8.48
N SER A 45 6.93 -21.47 -8.48
CA SER A 45 7.16 -20.49 -9.54
C SER A 45 8.58 -19.92 -9.47
N PRO A 46 9.30 -19.81 -10.60
CA PRO A 46 10.57 -19.07 -10.64
C PRO A 46 10.39 -17.57 -10.36
N LEU A 47 9.16 -17.07 -10.37
CA LEU A 47 8.81 -15.68 -10.11
C LEU A 47 8.19 -15.47 -8.71
N ALA A 48 8.25 -16.44 -7.81
CA ALA A 48 7.68 -16.39 -6.46
C ALA A 48 8.19 -15.18 -5.62
N ALA A 49 9.36 -14.63 -5.95
CA ALA A 49 9.84 -13.40 -5.33
C ALA A 49 9.03 -12.14 -5.72
N GLN A 50 8.18 -12.23 -6.75
CA GLN A 50 7.35 -11.12 -7.22
C GLN A 50 5.93 -11.24 -6.66
N PRO A 51 5.47 -10.28 -5.83
CA PRO A 51 4.15 -10.40 -5.20
C PRO A 51 2.99 -10.54 -6.19
N VAL A 52 3.11 -9.98 -7.39
CA VAL A 52 2.07 -10.06 -8.43
C VAL A 52 1.93 -11.46 -9.06
N ASP A 53 2.90 -12.35 -8.83
CA ASP A 53 2.82 -13.74 -9.28
C ASP A 53 1.67 -14.51 -8.60
N LEU A 54 1.26 -14.06 -7.40
CA LEU A 54 0.10 -14.56 -6.69
C LEU A 54 -0.95 -13.46 -6.49
N VAL A 55 -2.05 -13.57 -7.23
CA VAL A 55 -3.25 -12.75 -7.03
C VAL A 55 -4.38 -13.62 -6.49
N GLU A 56 -4.84 -13.32 -5.29
CA GLU A 56 -5.92 -14.03 -4.60
C GLU A 56 -7.21 -13.21 -4.61
N TRP A 57 -8.36 -13.89 -4.67
CA TRP A 57 -9.68 -13.28 -4.51
C TRP A 57 -10.17 -13.53 -3.09
N VAL A 58 -10.04 -12.51 -2.24
CA VAL A 58 -10.41 -12.58 -0.82
C VAL A 58 -11.76 -11.91 -0.56
N ASP A 59 -12.45 -12.31 0.51
CA ASP A 59 -13.67 -11.65 0.94
C ASP A 59 -13.40 -10.16 1.23
N VAL A 60 -14.16 -9.27 0.58
CA VAL A 60 -13.99 -7.82 0.73
C VAL A 60 -14.23 -7.35 2.18
N ASP A 61 -14.98 -8.09 2.98
CA ASP A 61 -15.24 -7.77 4.38
C ASP A 61 -14.06 -8.14 5.31
N LYS A 62 -13.13 -8.95 4.83
CA LYS A 62 -11.84 -9.19 5.50
C LYS A 62 -10.80 -8.11 5.18
N VAL A 63 -11.08 -7.21 4.24
CA VAL A 63 -10.15 -6.16 3.84
C VAL A 63 -10.45 -4.88 4.62
N GLU A 64 -9.40 -4.25 5.16
CA GLU A 64 -9.50 -3.03 5.96
C GLU A 64 -8.59 -1.93 5.42
N ALA A 65 -9.11 -0.69 5.47
CA ALA A 65 -8.30 0.50 5.18
C ALA A 65 -7.27 0.72 6.29
N ASN A 66 -6.09 1.22 5.92
CA ASN A 66 -5.15 1.66 6.92
C ASN A 66 -5.58 3.04 7.50
N ASN A 67 -5.28 3.28 8.78
CA ASN A 67 -5.67 4.49 9.51
C ASN A 67 -4.88 5.75 9.10
N TYR A 68 -3.97 5.65 8.13
CA TYR A 68 -3.07 6.72 7.69
C TYR A 68 -3.10 6.98 6.17
N ASN A 69 -4.15 6.50 5.48
CA ASN A 69 -4.29 6.77 4.06
C ASN A 69 -4.69 8.25 3.84
N PRO A 70 -3.83 9.08 3.22
CA PRO A 70 -4.08 10.52 3.05
C PRO A 70 -5.03 10.84 1.91
N ASN A 71 -5.52 9.85 1.17
CA ASN A 71 -6.28 10.07 -0.06
C ASN A 71 -7.74 10.40 0.26
N SER A 72 -8.09 11.68 0.16
CA SER A 72 -9.47 12.11 -0.01
C SER A 72 -9.87 11.91 -1.48
N VAL A 73 -10.98 11.24 -1.71
CA VAL A 73 -11.45 10.91 -3.05
C VAL A 73 -12.39 11.97 -3.55
N ALA A 74 -12.11 12.57 -4.71
CA ALA A 74 -13.07 13.38 -5.42
C ALA A 74 -14.17 12.46 -5.99
N SER A 75 -15.43 12.81 -5.83
CA SER A 75 -16.59 12.00 -6.26
C SER A 75 -16.53 11.64 -7.74
N LYS A 76 -16.09 12.57 -8.58
CA LYS A 76 -15.95 12.35 -10.03
C LYS A 76 -14.92 11.29 -10.41
N GLU A 77 -13.81 11.22 -9.71
CA GLU A 77 -12.78 10.19 -9.94
C GLU A 77 -13.28 8.80 -9.54
N MET A 78 -14.12 8.72 -8.49
CA MET A 78 -14.76 7.48 -8.09
C MET A 78 -15.78 6.99 -9.11
N GLU A 79 -16.55 7.87 -9.74
CA GLU A 79 -17.50 7.52 -10.81
C GLU A 79 -16.76 6.97 -12.05
N LEU A 80 -15.63 7.59 -12.42
CA LEU A 80 -14.80 7.11 -13.52
C LEU A 80 -14.19 5.74 -13.21
N LEU A 81 -13.72 5.54 -11.98
CA LEU A 81 -13.18 4.24 -11.56
C LEU A 81 -14.27 3.16 -11.51
N HIS A 82 -15.46 3.48 -10.99
CA HIS A 82 -16.60 2.58 -11.02
C HIS A 82 -16.94 2.16 -12.46
N THR A 83 -17.01 3.12 -13.38
CA THR A 83 -17.27 2.88 -14.80
C THR A 83 -16.21 1.97 -15.41
N SER A 84 -14.93 2.22 -15.16
CA SER A 84 -13.82 1.39 -15.64
C SER A 84 -13.93 -0.04 -15.12
N ILE A 85 -14.11 -0.23 -13.80
CA ILE A 85 -14.23 -1.57 -13.22
C ILE A 85 -15.46 -2.31 -13.76
N LYS A 86 -16.56 -1.60 -13.99
CA LYS A 86 -17.78 -2.20 -14.54
C LYS A 86 -17.60 -2.71 -15.97
N HIS A 87 -16.84 -2.02 -16.80
CA HIS A 87 -16.60 -2.38 -18.20
C HIS A 87 -15.42 -3.33 -18.41
N ASP A 88 -14.33 -3.11 -17.68
CA ASP A 88 -13.06 -3.79 -17.92
C ASP A 88 -12.72 -4.83 -16.84
N GLY A 89 -13.47 -4.84 -15.73
CA GLY A 89 -13.14 -5.64 -14.54
C GLY A 89 -11.95 -5.07 -13.76
N TYR A 90 -11.46 -5.87 -12.81
CA TYR A 90 -10.26 -5.53 -12.06
C TYR A 90 -9.01 -5.86 -12.85
N THR A 91 -8.34 -4.87 -13.40
CA THR A 91 -7.07 -5.00 -14.15
C THR A 91 -5.84 -4.92 -13.24
N GLN A 92 -5.99 -4.41 -12.03
CA GLN A 92 -4.92 -4.28 -11.04
C GLN A 92 -5.43 -4.73 -9.66
N PRO A 93 -4.74 -5.65 -8.98
CA PRO A 93 -5.10 -6.06 -7.63
C PRO A 93 -4.85 -4.95 -6.60
N VAL A 94 -5.51 -5.04 -5.46
CA VAL A 94 -5.23 -4.20 -4.28
C VAL A 94 -4.00 -4.76 -3.58
N VAL A 95 -3.06 -3.90 -3.19
CA VAL A 95 -1.85 -4.32 -2.48
C VAL A 95 -2.12 -4.29 -0.98
N THR A 96 -1.89 -5.40 -0.31
CA THR A 96 -2.22 -5.59 1.11
C THR A 96 -1.07 -6.22 1.89
N ILE A 97 -1.19 -6.22 3.21
CA ILE A 97 -0.47 -7.10 4.12
C ILE A 97 -1.51 -7.91 4.88
N HIS A 98 -1.27 -9.20 5.09
CA HIS A 98 -2.15 -10.05 5.87
C HIS A 98 -1.81 -10.01 7.36
N ASP A 99 -2.74 -9.51 8.17
CA ASP A 99 -2.69 -9.62 9.63
C ASP A 99 -3.26 -10.99 10.04
N GLN A 100 -2.39 -11.97 10.19
CA GLN A 100 -2.75 -13.35 10.52
C GLN A 100 -3.46 -13.48 11.86
N LYS A 101 -3.22 -12.55 12.82
CA LYS A 101 -3.84 -12.63 14.16
C LYS A 101 -5.33 -12.33 14.11
N ASN A 102 -5.73 -11.39 13.27
CA ASN A 102 -7.10 -10.92 13.14
C ASN A 102 -7.78 -11.45 11.87
N ASP A 103 -7.07 -12.21 11.05
CA ASP A 103 -7.50 -12.67 9.70
C ASP A 103 -8.01 -11.51 8.84
N LYS A 104 -7.19 -10.43 8.76
CA LYS A 104 -7.52 -9.20 8.02
C LYS A 104 -6.44 -8.83 7.03
N TYR A 105 -6.86 -8.32 5.88
CA TYR A 105 -5.99 -7.78 4.84
C TYR A 105 -5.95 -6.26 4.94
N ILE A 106 -4.83 -5.70 5.37
CA ILE A 106 -4.66 -4.26 5.56
C ILE A 106 -4.15 -3.62 4.27
N ILE A 107 -4.85 -2.65 3.74
CA ILE A 107 -4.53 -2.00 2.46
C ILE A 107 -3.24 -1.18 2.55
N ILE A 108 -2.34 -1.42 1.62
CA ILE A 108 -1.15 -0.59 1.36
C ILE A 108 -1.41 0.36 0.21
N ASP A 109 -2.02 -0.16 -0.87
CA ASP A 109 -2.36 0.58 -2.07
C ASP A 109 -3.64 0.04 -2.73
N GLY A 110 -4.37 0.94 -3.42
CA GLY A 110 -5.61 0.57 -4.10
C GLY A 110 -6.87 0.80 -3.28
N PHE A 111 -6.84 1.70 -2.32
CA PHE A 111 -8.00 2.06 -1.47
C PHE A 111 -9.28 2.34 -2.30
N HIS A 112 -9.17 3.08 -3.39
CA HIS A 112 -10.33 3.41 -4.25
C HIS A 112 -10.95 2.16 -4.88
N ARG A 113 -10.15 1.21 -5.32
CA ARG A 113 -10.59 -0.08 -5.87
C ARG A 113 -11.33 -0.92 -4.83
N TYR A 114 -10.80 -0.97 -3.61
CA TYR A 114 -11.46 -1.59 -2.47
C TYR A 114 -12.78 -0.88 -2.14
N PHE A 115 -12.76 0.46 -2.03
CA PHE A 115 -13.93 1.25 -1.69
C PHE A 115 -15.06 1.05 -2.71
N THR A 116 -14.75 1.01 -4.01
CA THR A 116 -15.70 0.72 -5.07
C THR A 116 -16.29 -0.68 -4.89
N CYS A 117 -15.47 -1.72 -4.66
CA CYS A 117 -15.98 -3.08 -4.44
C CYS A 117 -16.92 -3.14 -3.24
N LYS A 118 -16.54 -2.49 -2.15
CA LYS A 118 -17.30 -2.57 -0.89
C LYS A 118 -18.64 -1.85 -0.95
N ASN A 119 -18.72 -0.73 -1.68
CA ASN A 119 -19.89 0.16 -1.63
C ASN A 119 -20.76 0.14 -2.89
N ALA A 120 -20.25 -0.30 -4.04
CA ALA A 120 -21.03 -0.40 -5.26
C ALA A 120 -21.63 -1.82 -5.38
N ALA A 121 -22.96 -1.90 -5.21
CA ALA A 121 -23.68 -3.17 -5.16
C ALA A 121 -23.52 -4.00 -6.45
N ASP A 122 -23.48 -3.35 -7.61
CA ASP A 122 -23.30 -3.99 -8.91
C ASP A 122 -21.90 -4.61 -9.05
N ILE A 123 -20.85 -3.90 -8.63
CA ILE A 123 -19.47 -4.41 -8.65
C ILE A 123 -19.31 -5.55 -7.63
N ARG A 124 -19.83 -5.36 -6.41
CA ARG A 124 -19.79 -6.41 -5.38
C ARG A 124 -20.48 -7.69 -5.82
N ALA A 125 -21.65 -7.58 -6.43
CA ALA A 125 -22.37 -8.73 -6.95
C ALA A 125 -21.63 -9.42 -8.11
N ALA A 126 -21.09 -8.67 -9.07
CA ALA A 126 -20.32 -9.20 -10.19
C ALA A 126 -19.08 -9.98 -9.75
N ASN A 127 -18.46 -9.59 -8.64
CA ASN A 127 -17.28 -10.23 -8.08
C ASN A 127 -17.61 -11.22 -6.94
N MET A 128 -18.87 -11.57 -6.73
CA MET A 128 -19.31 -12.49 -5.66
C MET A 128 -18.83 -12.09 -4.25
N GLY A 129 -18.70 -10.77 -3.98
CA GLY A 129 -18.19 -10.24 -2.73
C GLY A 129 -16.68 -10.34 -2.56
N ARG A 130 -15.93 -10.78 -3.58
CA ARG A 130 -14.48 -10.95 -3.53
C ARG A 130 -13.73 -9.74 -4.12
N LEU A 131 -12.53 -9.49 -3.60
CA LEU A 131 -11.62 -8.44 -4.05
C LEU A 131 -10.27 -9.07 -4.43
N PRO A 132 -9.69 -8.77 -5.62
CA PRO A 132 -8.38 -9.28 -5.97
C PRO A 132 -7.30 -8.55 -5.17
N VAL A 133 -6.46 -9.31 -4.48
CA VAL A 133 -5.38 -8.78 -3.66
C VAL A 133 -4.03 -9.40 -4.02
N VAL A 134 -2.98 -8.64 -3.76
CA VAL A 134 -1.60 -9.11 -3.70
C VAL A 134 -1.10 -8.87 -2.28
N VAL A 135 -0.54 -9.89 -1.64
CA VAL A 135 -0.08 -9.82 -0.27
C VAL A 135 1.43 -9.59 -0.23
N LEU A 136 1.85 -8.48 0.39
CA LEU A 136 3.27 -8.23 0.66
C LEU A 136 3.70 -8.98 1.91
N GLN A 137 4.78 -9.76 1.79
CA GLN A 137 5.44 -10.45 2.92
C GLN A 137 6.34 -9.45 3.66
N LYS A 138 5.71 -8.58 4.48
CA LYS A 138 6.41 -7.51 5.22
C LYS A 138 5.90 -7.42 6.64
N ASP A 139 6.80 -7.03 7.56
CA ASP A 139 6.42 -6.77 8.93
C ASP A 139 5.57 -5.49 9.06
N MET A 140 5.03 -5.30 10.26
CA MET A 140 4.15 -4.17 10.57
C MET A 140 4.86 -2.81 10.45
N ASN A 141 6.18 -2.75 10.73
CA ASN A 141 6.96 -1.52 10.66
C ASN A 141 7.23 -1.13 9.19
N GLU A 142 7.56 -2.10 8.35
CA GLU A 142 7.76 -1.87 6.91
C GLU A 142 6.47 -1.53 6.15
N ARG A 143 5.30 -1.86 6.72
CA ARG A 143 3.98 -1.58 6.13
C ARG A 143 3.79 -0.10 5.84
N MET A 144 4.11 0.75 6.80
CA MET A 144 3.97 2.20 6.67
C MET A 144 4.89 2.75 5.57
N ALA A 145 6.15 2.30 5.56
CA ALA A 145 7.11 2.66 4.52
C ALA A 145 6.65 2.18 3.13
N ALA A 146 6.07 0.98 3.02
CA ALA A 146 5.51 0.47 1.76
C ALA A 146 4.36 1.36 1.26
N THR A 147 3.41 1.73 2.13
CA THR A 147 2.32 2.65 1.77
C THR A 147 2.85 3.98 1.22
N VAL A 148 3.85 4.56 1.88
CA VAL A 148 4.45 5.81 1.42
C VAL A 148 5.13 5.65 0.07
N ARG A 149 5.93 4.58 -0.12
CA ARG A 149 6.61 4.33 -1.41
C ARG A 149 5.62 4.17 -2.56
N HIS A 150 4.57 3.36 -2.39
CA HIS A 150 3.53 3.17 -3.41
C HIS A 150 2.81 4.47 -3.74
N ASN A 151 2.48 5.26 -2.72
CA ASN A 151 1.87 6.55 -2.93
C ASN A 151 2.82 7.51 -3.66
N ARG A 152 4.07 7.67 -3.23
CA ARG A 152 5.06 8.56 -3.88
C ARG A 152 5.30 8.24 -5.35
N ALA A 153 5.33 6.97 -5.70
CA ALA A 153 5.53 6.55 -7.08
C ALA A 153 4.42 7.02 -8.05
N ARG A 154 3.25 7.43 -7.55
CA ARG A 154 2.10 7.88 -8.35
C ARG A 154 1.99 9.39 -8.57
N GLY A 155 2.85 10.20 -7.96
CA GLY A 155 3.12 11.59 -8.36
C GLY A 155 2.44 12.70 -7.57
N SER A 156 1.19 12.70 -7.20
CA SER A 156 0.58 13.84 -6.49
C SER A 156 0.14 13.48 -5.07
N HIS A 157 0.71 14.15 -4.07
CA HIS A 157 0.38 13.93 -2.66
C HIS A 157 0.04 15.23 -1.97
N SER A 158 -0.93 15.18 -1.03
CA SER A 158 -1.10 16.29 -0.12
C SER A 158 0.10 16.34 0.84
N VAL A 159 0.70 17.51 0.96
CA VAL A 159 1.82 17.75 1.88
C VAL A 159 1.44 17.33 3.31
N ASN A 160 0.21 17.62 3.73
CA ASN A 160 -0.31 17.24 5.05
C ASN A 160 -0.37 15.73 5.26
N GLY A 161 -0.81 14.97 4.24
CA GLY A 161 -0.86 13.50 4.32
C GLY A 161 0.54 12.89 4.47
N MET A 162 1.50 13.38 3.70
CA MET A 162 2.89 12.93 3.78
C MET A 162 3.52 13.29 5.13
N SER A 163 3.29 14.52 5.63
CA SER A 163 3.77 14.95 6.94
C SER A 163 3.22 14.09 8.07
N ASN A 164 1.92 13.75 8.05
CA ASN A 164 1.31 12.88 9.04
C ASN A 164 1.90 11.46 9.03
N MET A 165 2.25 10.94 7.85
CA MET A 165 2.90 9.63 7.76
C MET A 165 4.33 9.64 8.31
N VAL A 166 5.12 10.66 7.96
CA VAL A 166 6.47 10.86 8.52
C VAL A 166 6.39 10.98 10.04
N PHE A 167 5.43 11.73 10.56
CA PHE A 167 5.19 11.85 11.99
C PHE A 167 4.99 10.48 12.66
N LYS A 168 4.08 9.66 12.13
CA LYS A 168 3.82 8.31 12.67
C LYS A 168 5.02 7.39 12.60
N MET A 169 5.87 7.50 11.57
CA MET A 169 7.11 6.73 11.49
C MET A 169 8.09 7.14 12.61
N LEU A 170 8.24 8.44 12.84
CA LEU A 170 9.07 8.96 13.93
C LEU A 170 8.54 8.55 15.32
N ASP A 171 7.22 8.63 15.51
CA ASP A 171 6.55 8.19 16.74
C ASP A 171 6.73 6.68 17.01
N ASN A 172 6.81 5.89 15.95
CA ASN A 172 7.16 4.47 16.02
C ASN A 172 8.68 4.19 16.14
N GLY A 173 9.49 5.22 16.40
CA GLY A 173 10.92 5.08 16.68
C GLY A 173 11.83 4.97 15.46
N TRP A 174 11.34 5.29 14.26
CA TRP A 174 12.18 5.32 13.06
C TRP A 174 13.17 6.49 13.11
N LEU A 175 14.43 6.25 12.75
CA LEU A 175 15.43 7.30 12.61
C LEU A 175 15.25 8.06 11.29
N ASP A 176 15.62 9.31 11.26
CA ASP A 176 15.58 10.17 10.07
C ASP A 176 16.25 9.53 8.85
N GLN A 177 17.42 8.93 9.08
CA GLN A 177 18.18 8.25 8.04
C GLN A 177 17.41 7.07 7.45
N ASP A 178 16.75 6.28 8.30
CA ASP A 178 15.96 5.13 7.87
C ASP A 178 14.73 5.58 7.07
N ILE A 179 14.06 6.64 7.52
CA ILE A 179 12.95 7.24 6.78
C ILE A 179 13.41 7.71 5.40
N CYS A 180 14.53 8.46 5.34
CA CYS A 180 15.07 8.90 4.06
C CYS A 180 15.41 7.75 3.13
N ASN A 181 16.08 6.71 3.62
CA ASN A 181 16.48 5.54 2.84
C ASN A 181 15.27 4.73 2.36
N HIS A 182 14.32 4.45 3.25
CA HIS A 182 13.14 3.63 2.94
C HIS A 182 12.13 4.34 2.04
N LEU A 183 12.03 5.66 2.13
CA LEU A 183 11.07 6.44 1.32
C LEU A 183 11.68 7.05 0.06
N GLY A 184 12.99 6.92 -0.13
CA GLY A 184 13.70 7.59 -1.22
C GLY A 184 13.58 9.12 -1.12
N MET A 185 13.65 9.67 0.11
CA MET A 185 13.41 11.07 0.43
C MET A 185 14.72 11.76 0.76
N ALA A 186 14.88 13.00 0.30
CA ALA A 186 16.04 13.80 0.68
C ALA A 186 15.89 14.34 2.12
N ALA A 187 17.00 14.53 2.83
CA ALA A 187 16.98 14.98 4.22
C ALA A 187 16.31 16.37 4.40
N ASP A 188 16.45 17.26 3.42
CA ASP A 188 15.82 18.57 3.42
C ASP A 188 14.29 18.47 3.16
N GLU A 189 13.85 17.49 2.39
CA GLU A 189 12.43 17.19 2.22
C GLU A 189 11.81 16.67 3.53
N LEU A 190 12.48 15.74 4.19
CA LEU A 190 12.05 15.22 5.50
C LEU A 190 11.94 16.36 6.53
N LEU A 191 12.90 17.25 6.56
CA LEU A 191 12.90 18.39 7.47
C LEU A 191 11.68 19.31 7.22
N ARG A 192 11.36 19.61 5.93
CA ARG A 192 10.17 20.39 5.58
C ARG A 192 8.87 19.72 6.04
N LEU A 193 8.75 18.41 5.87
CA LEU A 193 7.56 17.67 6.32
C LEU A 193 7.41 17.69 7.84
N LYS A 194 8.49 17.63 8.59
CA LYS A 194 8.50 17.79 10.04
C LYS A 194 7.99 19.17 10.48
N HIS A 195 8.36 20.22 9.76
CA HIS A 195 7.90 21.58 10.07
C HIS A 195 6.39 21.76 9.87
N VAL A 196 5.81 21.15 8.83
CA VAL A 196 4.37 21.25 8.53
C VAL A 196 3.50 20.66 9.65
N THR A 197 3.97 19.64 10.36
CA THR A 197 3.22 18.99 11.47
C THR A 197 3.40 19.66 12.83
N GLY A 198 4.14 20.77 12.92
CA GLY A 198 4.46 21.40 14.19
C GLY A 198 5.45 20.59 15.05
N PHE A 199 6.11 19.58 14.46
CA PHE A 199 7.08 18.71 15.13
C PHE A 199 8.31 19.45 15.63
N SER A 200 8.57 20.67 15.16
CA SER A 200 9.65 21.51 15.64
C SER A 200 9.58 21.77 17.15
N LYS A 201 8.37 21.83 17.72
CA LYS A 201 8.18 22.03 19.17
C LYS A 201 8.57 20.84 20.04
N LEU A 202 8.49 19.62 19.53
CA LEU A 202 8.87 18.40 20.27
C LEU A 202 10.39 18.17 20.33
N PHE A 203 11.16 18.85 19.49
CA PHE A 203 12.61 18.69 19.39
C PHE A 203 13.40 19.99 19.74
N GLU A 204 12.76 20.99 20.34
CA GLU A 204 13.44 22.20 20.84
C GLU A 204 14.48 21.86 21.91
N ASP A 205 14.32 20.74 22.63
CA ASP A 205 15.24 20.27 23.67
C ASP A 205 16.25 19.19 23.20
N ALA A 206 16.23 18.78 21.92
CA ALA A 206 17.19 17.81 21.40
C ALA A 206 18.49 18.51 20.95
N GLU A 207 19.59 18.24 21.62
CA GLU A 207 20.93 18.69 21.23
C GLU A 207 21.35 18.05 19.90
N TYR A 208 21.05 18.71 18.78
CA TYR A 208 21.61 18.33 17.48
C TYR A 208 23.07 18.76 17.40
N SER A 209 23.96 17.86 17.02
CA SER A 209 25.34 18.20 16.74
C SER A 209 25.40 19.25 15.62
N LYS A 210 26.16 20.35 15.84
CA LYS A 210 26.27 21.52 14.94
C LYS A 210 26.72 21.20 13.51
N SER A 211 27.10 19.97 13.21
CA SER A 211 27.60 19.55 11.90
C SER A 211 26.51 19.39 10.82
N TRP A 212 25.20 19.46 11.19
CA TRP A 212 24.08 19.20 10.28
C TRP A 212 23.25 20.44 9.91
N VAL A 213 23.63 21.63 10.37
CA VAL A 213 22.89 22.88 10.09
C VAL A 213 23.48 23.55 8.86
N THR A 214 22.79 23.55 7.73
CA THR A 214 23.22 24.26 6.54
C THR A 214 23.12 25.79 6.72
N ARG A 215 23.96 26.57 6.01
CA ARG A 215 23.97 28.07 6.05
C ARG A 215 22.55 28.65 5.79
N ASN A 216 21.75 28.02 4.93
CA ASN A 216 20.39 28.46 4.63
C ASN A 216 19.40 28.21 5.79
N GLN A 217 19.60 27.17 6.58
CA GLN A 217 18.78 26.87 7.77
C GLN A 217 19.04 27.90 8.89
N VAL A 218 20.28 28.31 9.05
CA VAL A 218 20.64 29.39 10.00
C VAL A 218 20.01 30.71 9.59
N MET A 219 20.02 31.05 8.30
CA MET A 219 19.40 32.27 7.79
C MET A 219 17.88 32.27 7.93
N LEU A 220 17.22 31.14 7.64
CA LEU A 220 15.77 31.01 7.79
C LEU A 220 15.34 31.09 9.26
N LYS A 221 16.07 30.43 10.16
CA LYS A 221 15.80 30.52 11.60
C LYS A 221 15.93 31.95 12.10
N LYS A 222 16.99 32.68 11.69
CA LYS A 222 17.21 34.07 12.07
C LYS A 222 16.12 35.01 11.55
N LYS A 223 15.67 34.80 10.29
CA LYS A 223 14.58 35.59 9.71
C LYS A 223 13.26 35.36 10.46
N TYR A 224 12.97 34.12 10.84
CA TYR A 224 11.75 33.80 11.59
C TYR A 224 11.75 34.35 13.02
N GLU A 225 12.92 34.38 13.67
CA GLU A 225 13.11 35.02 14.99
C GLU A 225 12.97 36.53 14.93
N ASP A 226 13.39 37.16 13.83
CA ASP A 226 13.28 38.60 13.62
C ASP A 226 11.82 39.00 13.28
N ASP A 227 11.11 38.21 12.46
CA ASP A 227 9.68 38.40 12.13
C ASP A 227 8.77 38.25 13.37
N LEU A 228 9.10 37.33 14.30
CA LEU A 228 8.35 37.15 15.57
C LEU A 228 8.57 38.36 16.52
N LYS A 229 9.74 38.96 16.52
CA LYS A 229 10.04 40.14 17.36
C LYS A 229 9.40 41.45 16.86
N GLU A 230 9.07 41.52 15.57
CA GLU A 230 8.31 42.65 15.01
C GLU A 230 6.82 42.56 15.31
N THR A 231 6.24 41.34 15.38
CA THR A 231 4.82 41.11 15.73
C THR A 231 4.49 41.31 17.20
N ASP A 232 5.47 41.25 18.10
CA ASP A 232 5.27 41.51 19.55
C ASP A 232 5.43 43.00 19.93
N ARG A 233 5.57 43.91 18.94
CA ARG A 233 5.77 45.35 19.18
C ARG A 233 4.61 46.26 18.76
N ASP A 234 3.53 45.66 18.21
CA ASP A 234 2.25 46.28 17.94
C ASP A 234 1.16 45.79 18.92
#